data_399d60b7b2dec0f3d612a14d69446356
#
_entry.id   399d60b7b2dec0f3d612a14d69446356
#
_cell.length_a   1.000
_cell.length_b   1.000
_cell.length_c   1.000
_cell.angle_alpha   90.00
_cell.angle_beta   90.00
_cell.angle_gamma   90.00
#
_symmetry.space_group_name_H-M   'P 1'
#
loop_
_entity.id
_entity.type
_entity.pdbx_description
1 polymer ?
#
loop_
_entity_poly.entity_id
_entity_poly.type
_entity_poly.pdbx_seq_one_letter_code
_entity_poly.pdbx_strand_id
1 'polypeptide(L)'
;MAGVVLYISMDETDDLFVASLMSTDVKTVTPATLVEDAADVMLDDDIGSVLVVDDDGGLVGILTRTDFVAIVAGQKPKDETPVSEYMTSDVLTAGGGDSIRDVADRMVEAGIHHMPVVDDVEGVIGLISTTDLTAYVSQVGSMEA
;
A
#
# COMPACT_ATOMS: atom_id res chain seq x y z
N MET A 1 -3.44 9.47 -31.85
CA MET A 1 -2.51 10.33 -31.19
C MET A 1 -2.47 10.08 -29.71
N ALA A 2 -2.59 8.83 -29.34
CA ALA A 2 -2.51 8.42 -27.95
C ALA A 2 -1.20 8.87 -27.27
N GLY A 3 -0.10 8.91 -28.01
CA GLY A 3 1.19 9.32 -27.47
C GLY A 3 1.24 10.78 -26.98
N VAL A 4 0.51 11.68 -27.62
CA VAL A 4 0.45 13.09 -27.21
C VAL A 4 -0.31 13.22 -25.90
N VAL A 5 -1.44 12.52 -25.79
CA VAL A 5 -2.26 12.52 -24.56
C VAL A 5 -1.46 11.96 -23.39
N LEU A 6 -0.78 10.83 -23.60
CA LEU A 6 0.05 10.22 -22.57
C LEU A 6 1.16 11.14 -22.11
N TYR A 7 1.79 11.86 -23.02
CA TYR A 7 2.87 12.77 -22.70
C TYR A 7 2.39 13.89 -21.77
N ILE A 8 1.24 14.49 -22.07
CA ILE A 8 0.65 15.54 -21.22
C ILE A 8 0.31 14.99 -19.86
N SER A 9 -0.28 13.78 -19.79
CA SER A 9 -0.62 13.13 -18.52
C SER A 9 0.62 12.87 -17.67
N MET A 10 1.72 12.48 -18.29
CA MET A 10 2.98 12.23 -17.59
C MET A 10 3.55 13.51 -16.98
N ASP A 11 3.45 14.63 -17.69
CA ASP A 11 3.89 15.92 -17.15
C ASP A 11 3.09 16.31 -15.91
N GLU A 12 1.77 16.10 -15.94
CA GLU A 12 0.91 16.37 -14.78
C GLU A 12 1.25 15.43 -13.63
N THR A 13 1.54 14.16 -13.92
CA THR A 13 1.91 13.17 -12.93
C THR A 13 3.20 13.55 -12.21
N ASP A 14 4.16 14.10 -12.93
CA ASP A 14 5.44 14.52 -12.36
C ASP A 14 5.27 15.65 -11.33
N ASP A 15 4.22 16.46 -11.47
CA ASP A 15 3.98 17.59 -10.58
C ASP A 15 3.11 17.21 -9.37
N LEU A 16 2.60 15.98 -9.29
CA LEU A 16 1.75 15.54 -8.19
C LEU A 16 2.53 14.79 -7.14
N PHE A 17 2.13 14.99 -5.91
CA PHE A 17 2.71 14.31 -4.75
C PHE A 17 1.81 13.20 -4.25
N VAL A 18 2.44 12.20 -3.65
CA VAL A 18 1.75 11.01 -3.12
C VAL A 18 0.65 11.37 -2.15
N ALA A 19 0.86 12.41 -1.32
CA ALA A 19 -0.16 12.84 -0.36
C ALA A 19 -1.50 13.20 -1.02
N SER A 20 -1.50 13.56 -2.31
CA SER A 20 -2.73 13.90 -3.03
C SER A 20 -3.55 12.68 -3.43
N LEU A 21 -2.94 11.51 -3.52
CA LEU A 21 -3.61 10.28 -3.98
C LEU A 21 -3.73 9.21 -2.91
N MET A 22 -2.94 9.25 -1.86
CA MET A 22 -2.91 8.20 -0.84
C MET A 22 -4.26 8.09 -0.12
N SER A 23 -4.55 6.88 0.37
CA SER A 23 -5.63 6.66 1.32
C SER A 23 -5.14 7.01 2.72
N THR A 24 -5.96 7.72 3.49
CA THR A 24 -5.60 8.11 4.87
C THR A 24 -6.31 7.23 5.91
N ASP A 25 -7.33 6.49 5.51
CA ASP A 25 -8.03 5.55 6.39
C ASP A 25 -7.29 4.21 6.40
N VAL A 26 -6.14 4.18 7.06
CA VAL A 26 -5.24 3.04 7.07
C VAL A 26 -5.60 2.13 8.24
N LYS A 27 -5.75 0.83 7.98
CA LYS A 27 -6.01 -0.16 9.01
C LYS A 27 -4.70 -0.80 9.46
N THR A 28 -4.56 -0.94 10.77
CA THR A 28 -3.33 -1.48 11.36
C THR A 28 -3.65 -2.67 12.26
N VAL A 29 -2.66 -3.55 12.39
CA VAL A 29 -2.68 -4.66 13.34
C VAL A 29 -1.32 -4.67 14.05
N THR A 30 -1.18 -5.52 15.07
CA THR A 30 0.09 -5.68 15.79
C THR A 30 0.78 -6.96 15.35
N PRO A 31 2.08 -7.12 15.63
CA PRO A 31 2.79 -8.37 15.26
C PRO A 31 2.16 -9.63 15.84
N ALA A 32 1.52 -9.53 17.01
CA ALA A 32 0.89 -10.66 17.67
C ALA A 32 -0.54 -10.94 17.19
N THR A 33 -1.13 -10.08 16.39
CA THR A 33 -2.46 -10.29 15.81
C THR A 33 -2.46 -11.59 15.02
N LEU A 34 -3.49 -12.42 15.21
CA LEU A 34 -3.58 -13.68 14.48
C LEU A 34 -3.94 -13.42 13.02
N VAL A 35 -3.45 -14.29 12.14
CA VAL A 35 -3.71 -14.11 10.70
C VAL A 35 -5.20 -14.16 10.38
N GLU A 36 -5.99 -14.94 11.12
CA GLU A 36 -7.45 -14.97 10.88
C GLU A 36 -8.10 -13.62 11.21
N ASP A 37 -7.64 -12.95 12.26
CA ASP A 37 -8.17 -11.64 12.64
C ASP A 37 -7.77 -10.56 11.62
N ALA A 38 -6.55 -10.63 11.11
CA ALA A 38 -6.11 -9.75 10.03
C ALA A 38 -6.94 -9.96 8.77
N ALA A 39 -7.23 -11.21 8.44
CA ALA A 39 -8.08 -11.53 7.29
C ALA A 39 -9.49 -10.93 7.46
N ASP A 40 -10.06 -11.00 8.66
CA ASP A 40 -11.38 -10.41 8.94
C ASP A 40 -11.37 -8.89 8.71
N VAL A 41 -10.32 -8.20 9.16
CA VAL A 41 -10.19 -6.76 8.93
C VAL A 41 -10.16 -6.46 7.43
N MET A 42 -9.39 -7.22 6.68
CA MET A 42 -9.27 -7.02 5.23
C MET A 42 -10.58 -7.28 4.49
N LEU A 43 -11.33 -8.29 4.92
CA LEU A 43 -12.63 -8.61 4.32
C LEU A 43 -13.68 -7.57 4.68
N ASP A 44 -13.75 -7.18 5.96
CA ASP A 44 -14.77 -6.25 6.44
C ASP A 44 -14.65 -4.88 5.78
N ASP A 45 -13.42 -4.43 5.56
CA ASP A 45 -13.15 -3.11 4.98
C ASP A 45 -12.86 -3.17 3.48
N ASP A 46 -12.85 -4.37 2.88
CA ASP A 46 -12.55 -4.59 1.46
C ASP A 46 -11.22 -3.95 1.06
N ILE A 47 -10.17 -4.26 1.81
CA ILE A 47 -8.83 -3.70 1.59
C ILE A 47 -7.83 -4.79 1.28
N GLY A 48 -6.78 -4.43 0.56
CA GLY A 48 -5.76 -5.37 0.06
C GLY A 48 -4.56 -5.54 0.95
N SER A 49 -4.46 -4.76 2.02
CA SER A 49 -3.33 -4.83 2.94
C SER A 49 -3.70 -4.28 4.31
N VAL A 50 -2.98 -4.72 5.33
CA VAL A 50 -2.99 -4.09 6.66
C VAL A 50 -1.55 -3.79 7.04
N LEU A 51 -1.33 -2.68 7.72
CA LEU A 51 -0.02 -2.33 8.23
C LEU A 51 0.17 -2.93 9.61
N VAL A 52 1.37 -3.38 9.89
CA VAL A 52 1.71 -3.96 11.19
C VAL A 52 2.53 -2.91 11.94
N VAL A 53 2.05 -2.52 13.11
CA VAL A 53 2.67 -1.49 13.93
C VAL A 53 3.00 -2.04 15.31
N ASP A 54 4.04 -1.49 15.92
CA ASP A 54 4.41 -1.85 17.28
C ASP A 54 3.59 -1.05 18.31
N ASP A 55 3.91 -1.23 19.60
CA ASP A 55 3.17 -0.58 20.68
C ASP A 55 3.28 0.94 20.64
N ASP A 56 4.33 1.47 20.04
CA ASP A 56 4.54 2.91 19.89
C ASP A 56 3.92 3.47 18.60
N GLY A 57 3.28 2.62 17.82
CA GLY A 57 2.70 3.01 16.54
C GLY A 57 3.68 3.03 15.38
N GLY A 58 4.91 2.54 15.61
CA GLY A 58 5.92 2.47 14.55
C GLY A 58 5.62 1.34 13.56
N LEU A 59 5.85 1.61 12.29
CA LEU A 59 5.65 0.61 11.24
C LEU A 59 6.73 -0.47 11.32
N VAL A 60 6.30 -1.73 11.49
CA VAL A 60 7.22 -2.88 11.56
C VAL A 60 6.98 -3.90 10.46
N GLY A 61 5.88 -3.82 9.73
CA GLY A 61 5.60 -4.74 8.65
C GLY A 61 4.36 -4.39 7.87
N ILE A 62 4.13 -5.17 6.82
CA ILE A 62 2.91 -5.09 6.02
C ILE A 62 2.47 -6.51 5.67
N LEU A 63 1.17 -6.74 5.71
CA LEU A 63 0.55 -8.00 5.32
C LEU A 63 -0.43 -7.73 4.19
N THR A 64 -0.29 -8.47 3.09
CA THR A 64 -1.10 -8.26 1.88
C THR A 64 -1.84 -9.54 1.50
N ARG A 65 -2.75 -9.43 0.51
CA ARG A 65 -3.48 -10.60 -0.01
C ARG A 65 -2.53 -11.70 -0.46
N THR A 66 -1.41 -11.35 -1.06
CA THR A 66 -0.41 -12.31 -1.52
C THR A 66 0.14 -13.14 -0.36
N ASP A 67 0.32 -12.53 0.81
CA ASP A 67 0.81 -13.25 1.99
C ASP A 67 -0.17 -14.34 2.42
N PHE A 68 -1.47 -14.14 2.21
CA PHE A 68 -2.46 -15.17 2.56
C PHE A 68 -2.36 -16.40 1.67
N VAL A 69 -1.86 -16.25 0.45
CA VAL A 69 -1.56 -17.42 -0.39
C VAL A 69 -0.49 -18.27 0.29
N ALA A 70 0.56 -17.62 0.81
CA ALA A 70 1.62 -18.32 1.54
C ALA A 70 1.11 -18.94 2.85
N ILE A 71 0.22 -18.24 3.56
CA ILE A 71 -0.39 -18.73 4.79
C ILE A 71 -1.15 -20.02 4.51
N VAL A 72 -1.97 -20.04 3.46
CA VAL A 72 -2.73 -21.23 3.09
C VAL A 72 -1.81 -22.38 2.68
N ALA A 73 -0.79 -22.08 1.88
CA ALA A 73 0.18 -23.09 1.43
C ALA A 73 0.98 -23.67 2.60
N GLY A 74 1.24 -22.86 3.62
CA GLY A 74 1.99 -23.27 4.80
C GLY A 74 1.23 -24.19 5.75
N GLN A 75 -0.09 -24.23 5.63
CA GLN A 75 -0.97 -25.09 6.44
C GLN A 75 -0.85 -24.88 7.95
N LYS A 76 -0.39 -23.73 8.38
CA LYS A 76 -0.34 -23.37 9.79
C LYS A 76 -1.73 -22.97 10.28
N PRO A 77 -2.08 -23.28 11.55
CA PRO A 77 -3.40 -22.93 12.06
C PRO A 77 -3.63 -21.42 12.09
N LYS A 78 -4.68 -20.97 11.45
CA LYS A 78 -5.02 -19.54 11.35
C LYS A 78 -5.36 -18.92 12.71
N ASP A 79 -5.80 -19.73 13.65
CA ASP A 79 -6.19 -19.31 15.00
C ASP A 79 -5.05 -19.38 16.00
N GLU A 80 -3.83 -19.71 15.55
CA GLU A 80 -2.64 -19.79 16.39
C GLU A 80 -1.42 -19.09 15.77
N THR A 81 -1.53 -18.61 14.52
CA THR A 81 -0.39 -18.06 13.80
C THR A 81 -0.45 -16.53 13.81
N PRO A 82 0.55 -15.86 14.40
CA PRO A 82 0.60 -14.39 14.39
C PRO A 82 1.05 -13.87 13.03
N VAL A 83 0.61 -12.65 12.71
CA VAL A 83 0.96 -12.01 11.44
C VAL A 83 2.46 -11.81 11.29
N SER A 84 3.21 -11.70 12.40
CA SER A 84 4.66 -11.54 12.37
C SER A 84 5.38 -12.67 11.65
N GLU A 85 4.79 -13.87 11.56
CA GLU A 85 5.38 -14.98 10.84
C GLU A 85 5.32 -14.82 9.32
N TYR A 86 4.39 -14.03 8.82
CA TYR A 86 4.15 -13.91 7.37
C TYR A 86 4.29 -12.49 6.83
N MET A 87 4.33 -11.48 7.69
CA MET A 87 4.46 -10.10 7.25
C MET A 87 5.79 -9.86 6.55
N THR A 88 5.81 -8.89 5.64
CA THR A 88 7.06 -8.35 5.12
C THR A 88 7.58 -7.32 6.12
N SER A 89 8.79 -7.52 6.64
CA SER A 89 9.39 -6.64 7.65
C SER A 89 10.20 -5.51 7.05
N ASP A 90 10.81 -5.74 5.89
CA ASP A 90 11.61 -4.74 5.20
C ASP A 90 10.69 -3.95 4.26
N VAL A 91 9.89 -3.06 4.84
CA VAL A 91 8.82 -2.38 4.12
C VAL A 91 9.38 -1.17 3.39
N LEU A 92 9.15 -1.11 2.08
CA LEU A 92 9.43 0.08 1.30
C LEU A 92 8.36 1.13 1.60
N THR A 93 8.80 2.35 1.90
CA THR A 93 7.89 3.44 2.25
C THR A 93 8.14 4.65 1.37
N ALA A 94 7.15 5.54 1.32
CA ALA A 94 7.23 6.81 0.63
C ALA A 94 6.99 7.94 1.63
N GLY A 95 7.45 9.13 1.30
CA GLY A 95 7.06 10.35 2.01
C GLY A 95 5.92 11.03 1.28
N GLY A 96 5.12 11.82 2.01
CA GLY A 96 3.98 12.52 1.40
C GLY A 96 4.39 13.48 0.29
N GLY A 97 5.62 13.99 0.31
CA GLY A 97 6.15 14.88 -0.71
C GLY A 97 6.84 14.19 -1.87
N ASP A 98 6.88 12.85 -1.88
CA ASP A 98 7.45 12.12 -3.02
C ASP A 98 6.54 12.24 -4.22
N SER A 99 7.13 12.30 -5.42
CA SER A 99 6.33 12.39 -6.64
C SER A 99 5.66 11.05 -6.92
N ILE A 100 4.47 11.12 -7.50
CA ILE A 100 3.71 9.93 -7.88
C ILE A 100 4.50 9.07 -8.86
N ARG A 101 5.23 9.71 -9.77
CA ARG A 101 6.02 8.99 -10.75
C ARG A 101 7.14 8.18 -10.09
N ASP A 102 7.87 8.79 -9.15
CA ASP A 102 8.94 8.10 -8.44
C ASP A 102 8.40 6.91 -7.65
N VAL A 103 7.28 7.10 -6.98
CA VAL A 103 6.66 6.03 -6.19
C VAL A 103 6.18 4.90 -7.11
N ALA A 104 5.54 5.25 -8.23
CA ALA A 104 5.10 4.25 -9.20
C ALA A 104 6.27 3.44 -9.75
N ASP A 105 7.38 4.09 -10.08
CA ASP A 105 8.59 3.41 -10.56
C ASP A 105 9.14 2.45 -9.52
N ARG A 106 9.19 2.88 -8.26
CA ARG A 106 9.68 2.03 -7.17
C ARG A 106 8.77 0.82 -6.95
N MET A 107 7.47 1.00 -7.06
CA MET A 107 6.52 -0.10 -6.94
C MET A 107 6.67 -1.12 -8.06
N VAL A 108 6.87 -0.64 -9.29
CA VAL A 108 7.10 -1.52 -10.44
C VAL A 108 8.41 -2.31 -10.26
N GLU A 109 9.48 -1.63 -9.91
CA GLU A 109 10.80 -2.27 -9.72
C GLU A 109 10.77 -3.32 -8.63
N ALA A 110 10.08 -3.04 -7.53
CA ALA A 110 10.00 -3.96 -6.40
C ALA A 110 8.91 -5.02 -6.57
N GLY A 111 8.03 -4.88 -7.55
CA GLY A 111 6.93 -5.82 -7.77
C GLY A 111 5.88 -5.78 -6.67
N ILE A 112 5.68 -4.62 -6.06
CA ILE A 112 4.73 -4.44 -4.96
C ILE A 112 3.53 -3.60 -5.40
N HIS A 113 2.41 -3.78 -4.72
CA HIS A 113 1.14 -3.12 -5.06
C HIS A 113 0.66 -2.15 -3.98
N HIS A 114 1.35 -2.08 -2.87
CA HIS A 114 1.01 -1.24 -1.72
C HIS A 114 2.29 -0.68 -1.13
N MET A 115 2.28 0.62 -0.81
CA MET A 115 3.43 1.27 -0.20
C MET A 115 2.94 2.22 0.88
N PRO A 116 3.33 1.99 2.15
CA PRO A 116 2.96 2.92 3.21
C PRO A 116 3.63 4.28 3.01
N VAL A 117 2.91 5.32 3.39
CA VAL A 117 3.41 6.69 3.36
C VAL A 117 3.67 7.12 4.79
N VAL A 118 4.89 7.54 5.07
CA VAL A 118 5.32 7.86 6.43
C VAL A 118 5.86 9.28 6.50
N ASP A 119 5.73 9.86 7.69
CA ASP A 119 6.27 11.16 8.04
C ASP A 119 7.22 10.99 9.22
N ASP A 120 8.29 11.78 9.26
CA ASP A 120 9.33 11.64 10.30
C ASP A 120 8.78 11.91 11.70
N VAL A 121 7.77 12.75 11.81
CA VAL A 121 7.19 13.16 13.10
C VAL A 121 5.93 12.35 13.42
N GLU A 122 5.03 12.21 12.43
CA GLU A 122 3.71 11.64 12.66
C GLU A 122 3.66 10.13 12.46
N GLY A 123 4.68 9.52 11.86
CA GLY A 123 4.69 8.10 11.52
C GLY A 123 3.89 7.83 10.27
N VAL A 124 3.08 6.77 10.26
CA VAL A 124 2.26 6.41 9.11
C VAL A 124 1.18 7.46 8.91
N ILE A 125 1.15 8.08 7.73
CA ILE A 125 0.15 9.10 7.38
C ILE A 125 -0.79 8.62 6.28
N GLY A 126 -0.48 7.52 5.60
CA GLY A 126 -1.33 7.01 4.53
C GLY A 126 -0.77 5.76 3.88
N LEU A 127 -1.44 5.35 2.84
CA LEU A 127 -1.06 4.19 2.03
C LEU A 127 -1.36 4.51 0.58
N ILE A 128 -0.40 4.24 -0.31
CA ILE A 128 -0.61 4.36 -1.76
C ILE A 128 -0.62 2.96 -2.37
N SER A 129 -1.57 2.71 -3.27
CA SER A 129 -1.71 1.40 -3.93
C SER A 129 -1.71 1.56 -5.43
N THR A 130 -1.51 0.44 -6.14
CA THR A 130 -1.64 0.42 -7.61
C THR A 130 -3.05 0.80 -8.03
N THR A 131 -4.07 0.47 -7.22
CA THR A 131 -5.44 0.88 -7.49
C THR A 131 -5.57 2.40 -7.48
N ASP A 132 -4.94 3.07 -6.52
CA ASP A 132 -4.96 4.55 -6.44
C ASP A 132 -4.32 5.16 -7.68
N LEU A 133 -3.19 4.60 -8.13
CA LEU A 133 -2.49 5.08 -9.31
C LEU A 133 -3.32 4.85 -10.58
N THR A 134 -3.94 3.69 -10.67
CA THR A 134 -4.80 3.34 -11.82
C THR A 134 -6.02 4.25 -11.88
N ALA A 135 -6.63 4.52 -10.74
CA ALA A 135 -7.78 5.43 -10.66
C ALA A 135 -7.40 6.85 -11.13
N TYR A 136 -6.22 7.31 -10.72
CA TYR A 136 -5.73 8.62 -11.15
C TYR A 136 -5.52 8.66 -12.67
N VAL A 137 -4.88 7.64 -13.23
CA VAL A 137 -4.65 7.56 -14.68
C VAL A 137 -5.99 7.55 -15.43
N SER A 138 -6.97 6.84 -14.92
CA SER A 138 -8.32 6.80 -15.51
C SER A 138 -8.97 8.18 -15.51
N GLN A 139 -8.85 8.94 -14.42
CA GLN A 139 -9.40 10.29 -14.33
C GLN A 139 -8.72 11.24 -15.31
N VAL A 140 -7.40 11.20 -15.39
CA VAL A 140 -6.65 12.04 -16.31
C VAL A 140 -7.02 11.73 -17.75
N GLY A 141 -7.14 10.43 -18.09
CA GLY A 141 -7.57 10.02 -19.42
C GLY A 141 -8.96 10.52 -19.76
N SER A 142 -9.89 10.49 -18.80
CA SER A 142 -11.25 10.99 -18.99
C SER A 142 -11.26 12.51 -19.19
N MET A 143 -10.44 13.24 -18.47
CA MET A 143 -10.37 14.69 -18.60
C MET A 143 -9.82 15.12 -19.96
N GLU A 144 -8.94 14.32 -20.54
CA GLU A 144 -8.30 14.63 -21.82
C GLU A 144 -9.07 14.13 -23.02
N ALA A 145 -10.00 13.23 -22.80
CA ALA A 145 -10.84 12.74 -23.87
C ALA A 145 -11.92 13.75 -24.23
#